data_50b8969af3bb17ec54df8cf227796822
#
_entry.id   50b8969af3bb17ec54df8cf227796822
#
_cell.length_a   1.000
_cell.length_b   1.000
_cell.length_c   1.000
_cell.angle_alpha   90.00
_cell.angle_beta   90.00
_cell.angle_gamma   90.00
#
_symmetry.space_group_name_H-M   'P 1'
#
loop_
_entity.id
_entity.type
_entity.pdbx_description
1 polymer ?
#
loop_
_entity_poly.entity_id
_entity_poly.type
_entity_poly.pdbx_seq_one_letter_code
_entity_poly.pdbx_strand_id
1 'polypeptide(L)'
;MSSHAAVVNVLTENQSLWAATPGIVKVVNQLTTRMGNINALELTRNGGTKGATQAKQDARDAMVADTLVVAGAVSAYADDIGDSELLAKVEYTPTAYDSARDTEVSNLCQGIHDTAAGIVDKLADNKVTADTLKAQQDKIDAYGKLVGKPRATRSNGKAARGVQQGEFAGIDRLLSKQLDGLMTPFKASQPEFFAAYFAARNIVDNPGGHKGKNGNGNGNGNGTPPKPS
;
A
#
# COMPACT_ATOMS: atom_id res chain seq x y z
N MET A 1 -8.97 -19.76 9.70
CA MET A 1 -7.69 -19.95 10.42
C MET A 1 -6.74 -20.69 9.50
N SER A 2 -5.48 -20.29 9.42
CA SER A 2 -4.50 -21.07 8.65
C SER A 2 -4.18 -22.37 9.41
N SER A 3 -3.78 -23.43 8.70
CA SER A 3 -3.37 -24.71 9.31
C SER A 3 -2.25 -24.52 10.35
N HIS A 4 -1.33 -23.60 10.10
CA HIS A 4 -0.25 -23.27 11.03
C HIS A 4 -0.73 -22.71 12.38
N ALA A 5 -1.74 -21.83 12.36
CA ALA A 5 -2.34 -21.30 13.58
C ALA A 5 -3.07 -22.39 14.38
N ALA A 6 -3.74 -23.33 13.70
CA ALA A 6 -4.40 -24.47 14.34
C ALA A 6 -3.38 -25.38 15.04
N VAL A 7 -2.24 -25.66 14.39
CA VAL A 7 -1.16 -26.44 15.00
C VAL A 7 -0.60 -25.78 16.25
N VAL A 8 -0.34 -24.45 16.19
CA VAL A 8 0.17 -23.71 17.36
C VAL A 8 -0.83 -23.74 18.50
N ASN A 9 -2.13 -23.62 18.24
CA ASN A 9 -3.16 -23.70 19.27
C ASN A 9 -3.17 -25.08 19.95
N VAL A 10 -3.18 -26.17 19.16
CA VAL A 10 -3.14 -27.56 19.72
C VAL A 10 -1.89 -27.77 20.59
N LEU A 11 -0.74 -27.27 20.15
CA LEU A 11 0.50 -27.34 20.93
C LEU A 11 0.41 -26.54 22.23
N THR A 12 -0.16 -25.33 22.18
CA THR A 12 -0.31 -24.48 23.36
C THR A 12 -1.27 -25.08 24.40
N GLU A 13 -2.42 -25.59 23.94
CA GLU A 13 -3.42 -26.22 24.82
C GLU A 13 -2.90 -27.49 25.50
N ASN A 14 -1.95 -28.18 24.86
CA ASN A 14 -1.39 -29.44 25.37
C ASN A 14 0.07 -29.28 25.86
N GLN A 15 0.48 -28.07 26.27
CA GLN A 15 1.86 -27.78 26.65
C GLN A 15 2.42 -28.70 27.71
N SER A 16 1.63 -29.09 28.71
CA SER A 16 2.05 -29.97 29.80
C SER A 16 2.52 -31.35 29.33
N LEU A 17 2.04 -31.85 28.18
CA LEU A 17 2.39 -33.16 27.64
C LEU A 17 3.76 -33.21 27.00
N TRP A 18 4.24 -32.09 26.42
CA TRP A 18 5.48 -32.07 25.67
C TRP A 18 6.56 -31.15 26.25
N ALA A 19 6.24 -30.33 27.27
CA ALA A 19 7.18 -29.35 27.86
C ALA A 19 8.47 -29.98 28.38
N ALA A 20 8.41 -31.25 28.82
CA ALA A 20 9.58 -31.99 29.26
C ALA A 20 10.47 -32.53 28.10
N THR A 21 10.08 -32.32 26.84
CA THR A 21 10.82 -32.78 25.67
C THR A 21 11.57 -31.62 25.01
N PRO A 22 12.90 -31.43 25.24
CA PRO A 22 13.63 -30.26 24.77
C PRO A 22 13.60 -30.06 23.25
N GLY A 23 13.55 -31.17 22.49
CA GLY A 23 13.44 -31.12 21.03
C GLY A 23 12.14 -30.45 20.55
N ILE A 24 11.01 -30.77 21.21
CA ILE A 24 9.71 -30.17 20.90
C ILE A 24 9.71 -28.69 21.33
N VAL A 25 10.19 -28.40 22.54
CA VAL A 25 10.30 -27.01 23.05
C VAL A 25 11.04 -26.12 22.05
N LYS A 26 12.19 -26.59 21.54
CA LYS A 26 12.98 -25.86 20.53
C LYS A 26 12.18 -25.57 19.26
N VAL A 27 11.48 -26.57 18.73
CA VAL A 27 10.70 -26.43 17.49
C VAL A 27 9.50 -25.51 17.69
N VAL A 28 8.78 -25.64 18.82
CA VAL A 28 7.64 -24.78 19.16
C VAL A 28 8.07 -23.33 19.30
N ASN A 29 9.20 -23.05 19.94
CA ASN A 29 9.74 -21.67 20.05
C ASN A 29 10.07 -21.10 18.67
N GLN A 30 10.68 -21.87 17.78
CA GLN A 30 10.95 -21.43 16.40
C GLN A 30 9.65 -21.19 15.61
N LEU A 31 8.64 -22.03 15.78
CA LEU A 31 7.32 -21.86 15.17
C LEU A 31 6.67 -20.56 15.63
N THR A 32 6.64 -20.30 16.94
CA THR A 32 6.05 -19.09 17.52
C THR A 32 6.76 -17.83 17.03
N THR A 33 8.11 -17.88 16.97
CA THR A 33 8.91 -16.75 16.43
C THR A 33 8.55 -16.45 14.98
N ARG A 34 8.48 -17.49 14.12
CA ARG A 34 8.11 -17.32 12.71
C ARG A 34 6.69 -16.81 12.52
N MET A 35 5.73 -17.29 13.32
CA MET A 35 4.37 -16.76 13.30
C MET A 35 4.32 -15.29 13.72
N GLY A 36 5.11 -14.88 14.72
CA GLY A 36 5.26 -13.48 15.11
C GLY A 36 5.81 -12.63 13.97
N ASN A 37 6.83 -13.12 13.25
CA ASN A 37 7.38 -12.45 12.07
C ASN A 37 6.33 -12.28 10.96
N ILE A 38 5.52 -13.31 10.70
CA ILE A 38 4.44 -13.25 9.70
C ILE A 38 3.44 -12.17 10.07
N ASN A 39 3.00 -12.09 11.33
CA ASN A 39 2.07 -11.07 11.80
C ASN A 39 2.65 -9.65 11.63
N ALA A 40 3.93 -9.43 11.98
CA ALA A 40 4.60 -8.15 11.79
C ALA A 40 4.69 -7.75 10.31
N LEU A 41 4.97 -8.72 9.43
CA LEU A 41 5.00 -8.50 7.98
C LEU A 41 3.61 -8.21 7.40
N GLU A 42 2.55 -8.81 7.94
CA GLU A 42 1.16 -8.50 7.56
C GLU A 42 0.78 -7.07 7.93
N LEU A 43 1.14 -6.61 9.11
CA LEU A 43 0.96 -5.22 9.52
C LEU A 43 1.67 -4.26 8.56
N THR A 44 2.93 -4.56 8.20
CA THR A 44 3.69 -3.76 7.23
C THR A 44 3.02 -3.75 5.85
N ARG A 45 2.51 -4.89 5.41
CA ARG A 45 1.83 -5.03 4.10
C ARG A 45 0.49 -4.28 4.06
N ASN A 46 -0.28 -4.36 5.14
CA ASN A 46 -1.61 -3.75 5.25
C ASN A 46 -1.54 -2.26 5.61
N GLY A 47 -0.39 -1.79 6.08
CA GLY A 47 -0.14 -0.45 6.61
C GLY A 47 -0.09 0.68 5.59
N GLY A 48 -0.88 0.61 4.49
CA GLY A 48 -1.26 1.91 4.03
C GLY A 48 -0.75 2.46 2.71
N THR A 49 -0.69 1.68 1.63
CA THR A 49 -0.58 2.30 0.28
C THR A 49 -1.76 3.24 0.04
N LYS A 50 -2.96 2.89 0.49
CA LYS A 50 -4.17 3.72 0.37
C LYS A 50 -4.04 5.02 1.16
N GLY A 51 -3.58 4.94 2.42
CA GLY A 51 -3.34 6.12 3.24
C GLY A 51 -2.25 7.04 2.69
N ALA A 52 -1.14 6.48 2.20
CA ALA A 52 -0.07 7.25 1.57
C ALA A 52 -0.53 7.93 0.25
N THR A 53 -1.39 7.28 -0.52
CA THR A 53 -1.97 7.86 -1.73
C THR A 53 -2.93 8.99 -1.39
N GLN A 54 -3.81 8.80 -0.41
CA GLN A 54 -4.74 9.83 0.03
C GLN A 54 -4.01 11.05 0.59
N ALA A 55 -3.05 10.85 1.49
CA ALA A 55 -2.27 11.95 2.05
C ALA A 55 -1.51 12.75 0.97
N LYS A 56 -1.00 12.06 -0.09
CA LYS A 56 -0.39 12.75 -1.23
C LYS A 56 -1.42 13.57 -2.01
N GLN A 57 -2.62 13.04 -2.22
CA GLN A 57 -3.69 13.75 -2.93
C GLN A 57 -4.14 14.97 -2.14
N ASP A 58 -4.42 14.82 -0.84
CA ASP A 58 -4.82 15.92 0.02
C ASP A 58 -3.78 17.06 0.05
N ALA A 59 -2.49 16.70 0.09
CA ALA A 59 -1.40 17.68 0.04
C ALA A 59 -1.30 18.37 -1.33
N ARG A 60 -1.57 17.64 -2.43
CA ARG A 60 -1.64 18.21 -3.79
C ARG A 60 -2.76 19.24 -3.89
N ASP A 61 -3.94 18.87 -3.43
CA ASP A 61 -5.12 19.72 -3.50
C ASP A 61 -4.92 21.00 -2.68
N ALA A 62 -4.35 20.87 -1.47
CA ALA A 62 -4.01 22.01 -0.63
C ALA A 62 -2.94 22.93 -1.24
N MET A 63 -1.91 22.38 -1.89
CA MET A 63 -0.87 23.13 -2.59
C MET A 63 -1.45 23.90 -3.80
N VAL A 64 -2.26 23.21 -4.61
CA VAL A 64 -2.89 23.83 -5.80
C VAL A 64 -3.87 24.93 -5.39
N ALA A 65 -4.68 24.73 -4.34
CA ALA A 65 -5.62 25.73 -3.87
C ALA A 65 -4.92 27.05 -3.48
N ASP A 66 -3.83 26.99 -2.72
CA ASP A 66 -3.08 28.20 -2.35
C ASP A 66 -2.39 28.83 -3.58
N THR A 67 -1.89 27.99 -4.48
CA THR A 67 -1.26 28.47 -5.72
C THR A 67 -2.25 29.25 -6.60
N LEU A 68 -3.50 28.80 -6.68
CA LEU A 68 -4.56 29.50 -7.43
C LEU A 68 -4.87 30.89 -6.82
N VAL A 69 -4.85 31.01 -5.49
CA VAL A 69 -5.01 32.29 -4.81
C VAL A 69 -3.88 33.25 -5.17
N VAL A 70 -2.64 32.79 -5.09
CA VAL A 70 -1.45 33.59 -5.43
C VAL A 70 -1.44 33.96 -6.91
N ALA A 71 -1.74 33.02 -7.81
CA ALA A 71 -1.81 33.25 -9.24
C ALA A 71 -2.87 34.30 -9.58
N GLY A 72 -4.06 34.23 -8.95
CA GLY A 72 -5.12 35.22 -9.12
C GLY A 72 -4.70 36.63 -8.69
N ALA A 73 -3.97 36.75 -7.58
CA ALA A 73 -3.46 38.04 -7.10
C ALA A 73 -2.41 38.63 -8.05
N VAL A 74 -1.47 37.80 -8.57
CA VAL A 74 -0.48 38.22 -9.56
C VAL A 74 -1.14 38.60 -10.87
N SER A 75 -2.13 37.82 -11.34
CA SER A 75 -2.88 38.12 -12.57
C SER A 75 -3.62 39.47 -12.47
N ALA A 76 -4.30 39.75 -11.35
CA ALA A 76 -4.99 41.00 -11.13
C ALA A 76 -4.02 42.20 -11.13
N TYR A 77 -2.87 42.04 -10.48
CA TYR A 77 -1.84 43.09 -10.49
C TYR A 77 -1.24 43.31 -11.91
N ALA A 78 -0.95 42.20 -12.61
CA ALA A 78 -0.38 42.26 -13.98
C ALA A 78 -1.33 42.95 -14.97
N ASP A 79 -2.63 42.68 -14.87
CA ASP A 79 -3.68 43.31 -15.68
C ASP A 79 -3.77 44.81 -15.38
N ASP A 80 -3.74 45.22 -14.11
CA ASP A 80 -3.80 46.62 -13.68
C ASP A 80 -2.64 47.48 -14.23
N ILE A 81 -1.43 46.88 -14.28
CA ILE A 81 -0.24 47.59 -14.82
C ILE A 81 0.00 47.35 -16.33
N GLY A 82 -0.82 46.53 -16.98
CA GLY A 82 -0.70 46.18 -18.39
C GLY A 82 0.52 45.31 -18.73
N ASP A 83 1.02 44.51 -17.76
CA ASP A 83 2.18 43.61 -17.96
C ASP A 83 1.74 42.22 -18.44
N SER A 84 1.67 42.07 -19.77
CA SER A 84 1.27 40.80 -20.41
C SER A 84 2.31 39.69 -20.24
N GLU A 85 3.60 40.02 -20.01
CA GLU A 85 4.64 39.02 -19.76
C GLU A 85 4.47 38.40 -18.36
N LEU A 86 4.20 39.24 -17.36
CA LEU A 86 3.90 38.80 -16.00
C LEU A 86 2.61 37.95 -15.95
N LEU A 87 1.57 38.38 -16.67
CA LEU A 87 0.30 37.65 -16.77
C LEU A 87 0.54 36.26 -17.35
N ALA A 88 1.29 36.14 -18.45
CA ALA A 88 1.58 34.86 -19.08
C ALA A 88 2.36 33.88 -18.18
N LYS A 89 3.11 34.37 -17.18
CA LYS A 89 3.86 33.52 -16.22
C LYS A 89 2.97 32.81 -15.19
N VAL A 90 1.75 33.30 -14.97
CA VAL A 90 0.87 32.81 -13.93
C VAL A 90 -0.50 32.32 -14.44
N GLU A 91 -0.79 32.56 -15.73
CA GLU A 91 -2.05 32.19 -16.36
C GLU A 91 -2.03 30.71 -16.77
N TYR A 92 -2.52 29.84 -15.86
CA TYR A 92 -2.69 28.41 -16.11
C TYR A 92 -4.14 28.01 -15.94
N THR A 93 -4.61 27.13 -16.82
CA THR A 93 -5.97 26.58 -16.70
C THR A 93 -6.07 25.61 -15.53
N PRO A 94 -7.21 25.46 -14.86
CA PRO A 94 -7.41 24.44 -13.84
C PRO A 94 -7.01 23.04 -14.32
N THR A 95 -7.29 22.71 -15.58
CA THR A 95 -6.91 21.43 -16.19
C THR A 95 -5.38 21.23 -16.23
N ALA A 96 -4.59 22.28 -16.34
CA ALA A 96 -3.12 22.18 -16.30
C ALA A 96 -2.64 21.62 -14.95
N TYR A 97 -3.27 22.03 -13.85
CA TYR A 97 -2.94 21.51 -12.53
C TYR A 97 -3.42 20.07 -12.33
N ASP A 98 -4.60 19.71 -12.85
CA ASP A 98 -5.18 18.38 -12.66
C ASP A 98 -4.46 17.32 -13.49
N SER A 99 -4.10 17.64 -14.74
CA SER A 99 -3.45 16.72 -15.68
C SER A 99 -1.94 16.60 -15.49
N ALA A 100 -1.31 17.54 -14.82
CA ALA A 100 0.13 17.55 -14.61
C ALA A 100 0.60 16.37 -13.75
N ARG A 101 1.76 15.81 -14.08
CA ARG A 101 2.45 14.81 -13.25
C ARG A 101 2.91 15.43 -11.94
N ASP A 102 3.18 14.57 -10.94
CA ASP A 102 3.58 15.01 -9.60
C ASP A 102 4.72 16.04 -9.59
N THR A 103 5.76 15.83 -10.39
CA THR A 103 6.90 16.77 -10.51
C THR A 103 6.55 18.02 -11.30
N GLU A 104 5.71 17.91 -12.31
CA GLU A 104 5.28 19.02 -13.16
C GLU A 104 4.40 19.99 -12.37
N VAL A 105 3.41 19.48 -11.63
CA VAL A 105 2.54 20.33 -10.80
C VAL A 105 3.32 21.04 -9.70
N SER A 106 4.30 20.36 -9.09
CA SER A 106 5.17 20.97 -8.07
C SER A 106 6.00 22.11 -8.66
N ASN A 107 6.59 21.91 -9.84
CA ASN A 107 7.38 22.94 -10.53
C ASN A 107 6.51 24.13 -10.96
N LEU A 108 5.29 23.87 -11.42
CA LEU A 108 4.33 24.89 -11.79
C LEU A 108 3.95 25.75 -10.59
N CYS A 109 3.61 25.12 -9.46
CA CYS A 109 3.30 25.83 -8.21
C CYS A 109 4.51 26.64 -7.69
N GLN A 110 5.72 26.07 -7.78
CA GLN A 110 6.95 26.78 -7.41
C GLN A 110 7.21 27.99 -8.32
N GLY A 111 7.03 27.87 -9.63
CA GLY A 111 7.22 28.97 -10.57
C GLY A 111 6.29 30.15 -10.29
N ILE A 112 5.03 29.89 -9.92
CA ILE A 112 4.08 30.93 -9.51
C ILE A 112 4.49 31.57 -8.19
N HIS A 113 4.89 30.75 -7.21
CA HIS A 113 5.43 31.24 -5.94
C HIS A 113 6.61 32.20 -6.16
N ASP A 114 7.61 31.77 -6.94
CA ASP A 114 8.83 32.54 -7.18
C ASP A 114 8.53 33.85 -7.93
N THR A 115 7.59 33.82 -8.88
CA THR A 115 7.08 35.01 -9.56
C THR A 115 6.44 36.00 -8.60
N ALA A 116 5.56 35.51 -7.72
CA ALA A 116 4.91 36.35 -6.71
C ALA A 116 5.89 36.89 -5.66
N ALA A 117 6.88 36.07 -5.25
CA ALA A 117 7.91 36.48 -4.30
C ALA A 117 8.75 37.68 -4.83
N GLY A 118 9.00 37.71 -6.14
CA GLY A 118 9.71 38.82 -6.79
C GLY A 118 8.97 40.17 -6.73
N ILE A 119 7.66 40.14 -6.47
CA ILE A 119 6.80 41.36 -6.48
C ILE A 119 5.90 41.44 -5.23
N VAL A 120 6.23 40.74 -4.15
CA VAL A 120 5.37 40.59 -2.99
C VAL A 120 4.90 41.91 -2.37
N ASP A 121 5.77 42.93 -2.39
CA ASP A 121 5.44 44.28 -1.90
C ASP A 121 4.33 44.97 -2.75
N LYS A 122 4.10 44.53 -3.98
CA LYS A 122 3.06 45.03 -4.88
C LYS A 122 1.74 44.25 -4.75
N LEU A 123 1.75 43.09 -4.07
CA LEU A 123 0.61 42.20 -3.95
C LEU A 123 -0.17 42.38 -2.63
N ALA A 124 0.28 43.28 -1.76
CA ALA A 124 -0.35 43.50 -0.45
C ALA A 124 -1.84 43.88 -0.57
N ASP A 125 -2.21 44.72 -1.53
CA ASP A 125 -3.58 45.12 -1.81
C ASP A 125 -4.44 43.96 -2.30
N ASN A 126 -3.82 42.95 -2.91
CA ASN A 126 -4.44 41.70 -3.35
C ASN A 126 -4.38 40.60 -2.29
N LYS A 127 -4.09 40.95 -1.03
CA LYS A 127 -4.03 40.03 0.14
C LYS A 127 -2.97 38.94 0.04
N VAL A 128 -1.95 39.11 -0.78
CA VAL A 128 -0.79 38.22 -0.82
C VAL A 128 0.38 38.94 -0.14
N THR A 129 0.86 38.33 0.94
CA THR A 129 1.94 38.83 1.80
C THR A 129 3.07 37.80 1.87
N ALA A 130 4.19 38.19 2.49
CA ALA A 130 5.27 37.26 2.77
C ALA A 130 4.81 36.02 3.56
N ASP A 131 3.89 36.18 4.51
CA ASP A 131 3.33 35.06 5.28
C ASP A 131 2.47 34.14 4.40
N THR A 132 1.68 34.70 3.49
CA THR A 132 0.91 33.92 2.50
C THR A 132 1.83 33.09 1.60
N LEU A 133 2.91 33.70 1.09
CA LEU A 133 3.88 33.00 0.27
C LEU A 133 4.64 31.94 1.05
N LYS A 134 5.00 32.22 2.30
CA LYS A 134 5.59 31.22 3.18
C LYS A 134 4.66 30.02 3.40
N ALA A 135 3.38 30.26 3.66
CA ALA A 135 2.39 29.18 3.81
C ALA A 135 2.25 28.33 2.53
N GLN A 136 2.28 28.95 1.36
CA GLN A 136 2.28 28.28 0.08
C GLN A 136 3.56 27.42 -0.10
N GLN A 137 4.74 27.96 0.20
CA GLN A 137 6.00 27.23 0.12
C GLN A 137 6.00 26.00 1.05
N ASP A 138 5.51 26.16 2.28
CA ASP A 138 5.40 25.07 3.24
C ASP A 138 4.52 23.91 2.67
N LYS A 139 3.47 24.21 1.90
CA LYS A 139 2.63 23.21 1.22
C LYS A 139 3.31 22.58 0.02
N ILE A 140 4.06 23.33 -0.78
CA ILE A 140 4.88 22.79 -1.88
C ILE A 140 5.90 21.78 -1.34
N ASP A 141 6.59 22.15 -0.27
CA ASP A 141 7.57 21.28 0.39
C ASP A 141 6.92 20.02 1.01
N ALA A 142 5.75 20.17 1.64
CA ALA A 142 5.00 19.07 2.21
C ALA A 142 4.56 18.07 1.13
N TYR A 143 4.07 18.56 0.00
CA TYR A 143 3.72 17.72 -1.15
C TYR A 143 4.95 16.99 -1.70
N GLY A 144 6.06 17.70 -1.91
CA GLY A 144 7.31 17.12 -2.39
C GLY A 144 7.79 15.92 -1.54
N LYS A 145 7.67 16.01 -0.21
CA LYS A 145 7.98 14.90 0.72
C LYS A 145 7.06 13.68 0.57
N LEU A 146 5.88 13.87 -0.02
CA LEU A 146 4.88 12.80 -0.18
C LEU A 146 4.90 12.13 -1.55
N VAL A 147 5.45 12.77 -2.58
CA VAL A 147 5.44 12.28 -3.98
C VAL A 147 5.94 10.83 -4.10
N GLY A 148 7.04 10.48 -3.45
CA GLY A 148 7.63 9.14 -3.50
C GLY A 148 7.01 8.10 -2.57
N LYS A 149 6.26 8.52 -1.54
CA LYS A 149 5.77 7.62 -0.47
C LYS A 149 4.89 6.47 -0.95
N PRO A 150 3.89 6.65 -1.84
CA PRO A 150 3.06 5.52 -2.29
C PRO A 150 3.86 4.43 -3.00
N ARG A 151 4.87 4.81 -3.78
CA ARG A 151 5.76 3.86 -4.47
C ARG A 151 6.65 3.11 -3.48
N ALA A 152 7.24 3.82 -2.53
CA ALA A 152 8.06 3.22 -1.46
C ALA A 152 7.23 2.25 -0.61
N THR A 153 6.03 2.63 -0.20
CA THR A 153 5.11 1.77 0.56
C THR A 153 4.74 0.51 -0.22
N ARG A 154 4.48 0.62 -1.52
CA ARG A 154 4.20 -0.53 -2.40
C ARG A 154 5.42 -1.45 -2.53
N SER A 155 6.61 -0.89 -2.69
CA SER A 155 7.86 -1.65 -2.75
C SER A 155 8.12 -2.42 -1.46
N ASN A 156 7.96 -1.77 -0.31
CA ASN A 156 8.10 -2.39 1.00
C ASN A 156 7.08 -3.50 1.22
N GLY A 157 5.82 -3.30 0.81
CA GLY A 157 4.79 -4.33 0.87
C GLY A 157 5.09 -5.54 -0.02
N LYS A 158 5.71 -5.34 -1.19
CA LYS A 158 6.17 -6.43 -2.06
C LYS A 158 7.33 -7.21 -1.43
N ALA A 159 8.31 -6.50 -0.86
CA ALA A 159 9.43 -7.11 -0.15
C ALA A 159 8.94 -7.92 1.07
N ALA A 160 8.05 -7.36 1.88
CA ALA A 160 7.43 -8.04 3.03
C ALA A 160 6.71 -9.33 2.62
N ARG A 161 6.03 -9.36 1.46
CA ARG A 161 5.40 -10.58 0.93
C ARG A 161 6.42 -11.66 0.60
N GLY A 162 7.55 -11.32 0.00
CA GLY A 162 8.63 -12.28 -0.29
C GLY A 162 9.21 -12.90 0.97
N VAL A 163 9.48 -12.09 2.01
CA VAL A 163 9.94 -12.56 3.31
C VAL A 163 8.87 -13.45 3.99
N GLN A 164 7.60 -13.04 3.93
CA GLN A 164 6.48 -13.82 4.49
C GLN A 164 6.37 -15.22 3.87
N GLN A 165 6.56 -15.34 2.56
CA GLN A 165 6.60 -16.65 1.88
C GLN A 165 7.75 -17.53 2.40
N GLY A 166 8.92 -16.95 2.65
CA GLY A 166 10.05 -17.64 3.27
C GLY A 166 9.76 -18.12 4.69
N GLU A 167 9.04 -17.32 5.49
CA GLU A 167 8.62 -17.72 6.83
C GLU A 167 7.62 -18.89 6.80
N PHE A 168 6.63 -18.88 5.90
CA PHE A 168 5.72 -20.01 5.71
C PHE A 168 6.45 -21.28 5.31
N ALA A 169 7.34 -21.21 4.32
CA ALA A 169 8.17 -22.35 3.90
C ALA A 169 9.04 -22.87 5.06
N GLY A 170 9.54 -21.96 5.90
CA GLY A 170 10.27 -22.31 7.12
C GLY A 170 9.42 -23.05 8.14
N ILE A 171 8.17 -22.64 8.33
CA ILE A 171 7.21 -23.33 9.20
C ILE A 171 6.91 -24.73 8.67
N ASP A 172 6.59 -24.87 7.38
CA ASP A 172 6.31 -26.17 6.76
C ASP A 172 7.49 -27.14 6.90
N ARG A 173 8.71 -26.62 6.78
CA ARG A 173 9.92 -27.45 7.00
C ARG A 173 10.08 -27.86 8.45
N LEU A 174 9.85 -26.97 9.43
CA LEU A 174 9.90 -27.29 10.85
C LEU A 174 8.87 -28.38 11.21
N LEU A 175 7.66 -28.23 10.71
CA LEU A 175 6.59 -29.20 10.94
C LEU A 175 6.93 -30.55 10.32
N SER A 176 7.18 -30.61 9.01
CA SER A 176 7.35 -31.86 8.27
C SER A 176 8.67 -32.60 8.56
N LYS A 177 9.76 -31.86 8.84
CA LYS A 177 11.08 -32.48 9.02
C LYS A 177 11.49 -32.69 10.46
N GLN A 178 10.82 -32.03 11.40
CA GLN A 178 11.18 -32.14 12.81
C GLN A 178 9.99 -32.51 13.67
N LEU A 179 8.92 -31.71 13.70
CA LEU A 179 7.86 -31.87 14.66
C LEU A 179 7.04 -33.14 14.41
N ASP A 180 6.68 -33.46 13.17
CA ASP A 180 5.91 -34.66 12.83
C ASP A 180 6.62 -35.93 13.33
N GLY A 181 7.97 -36.00 13.24
CA GLY A 181 8.76 -37.10 13.79
C GLY A 181 8.78 -37.15 15.31
N LEU A 182 8.90 -35.94 15.94
CA LEU A 182 8.91 -35.83 17.42
C LEU A 182 7.56 -36.12 18.05
N MET A 183 6.47 -36.07 17.29
CA MET A 183 5.13 -36.46 17.75
C MET A 183 4.90 -37.97 17.77
N THR A 184 5.71 -38.77 17.08
CA THR A 184 5.51 -40.22 16.97
C THR A 184 5.40 -40.94 18.32
N PRO A 185 6.19 -40.67 19.37
CA PRO A 185 6.07 -41.32 20.68
C PRO A 185 4.72 -41.09 21.35
N PHE A 186 4.06 -39.97 21.05
CA PHE A 186 2.75 -39.65 21.63
C PHE A 186 1.61 -40.47 21.06
N LYS A 187 1.83 -41.17 19.94
CA LYS A 187 0.83 -42.04 19.34
C LYS A 187 0.39 -43.14 20.32
N ALA A 188 1.32 -43.65 21.11
CA ALA A 188 1.03 -44.70 22.11
C ALA A 188 0.70 -44.14 23.48
N SER A 189 1.41 -43.04 23.91
CA SER A 189 1.26 -42.51 25.27
C SER A 189 0.15 -41.46 25.40
N GLN A 190 -0.19 -40.73 24.37
CA GLN A 190 -1.17 -39.65 24.36
C GLN A 190 -1.91 -39.60 23.00
N PRO A 191 -2.74 -40.61 22.67
CA PRO A 191 -3.32 -40.80 21.35
C PRO A 191 -4.24 -39.64 20.93
N GLU A 192 -4.95 -39.03 21.89
CA GLU A 192 -5.83 -37.88 21.62
C GLU A 192 -5.03 -36.65 21.18
N PHE A 193 -3.94 -36.32 21.89
CA PHE A 193 -3.03 -35.23 21.52
C PHE A 193 -2.40 -35.48 20.15
N PHE A 194 -1.93 -36.70 19.89
CA PHE A 194 -1.39 -37.07 18.59
C PHE A 194 -2.41 -36.88 17.47
N ALA A 195 -3.65 -37.35 17.66
CA ALA A 195 -4.73 -37.19 16.69
C ALA A 195 -5.10 -35.74 16.45
N ALA A 196 -5.20 -34.92 17.51
CA ALA A 196 -5.49 -33.49 17.43
C ALA A 196 -4.40 -32.74 16.65
N TYR A 197 -3.11 -33.05 16.89
CA TYR A 197 -2.00 -32.46 16.16
C TYR A 197 -2.08 -32.75 14.65
N PHE A 198 -2.25 -34.03 14.27
CA PHE A 198 -2.32 -34.38 12.84
C PHE A 198 -3.62 -33.92 12.17
N ALA A 199 -4.71 -33.80 12.90
CA ALA A 199 -5.92 -33.15 12.39
C ALA A 199 -5.67 -31.68 12.08
N ALA A 200 -5.00 -30.95 12.98
CA ALA A 200 -4.61 -29.54 12.75
C ALA A 200 -3.65 -29.36 11.56
N ARG A 201 -2.74 -30.34 11.35
CA ARG A 201 -1.84 -30.38 10.18
C ARG A 201 -2.58 -30.53 8.86
N ASN A 202 -3.70 -31.26 8.85
CA ASN A 202 -4.48 -31.59 7.66
C ASN A 202 -5.64 -30.60 7.38
N ILE A 203 -5.74 -29.51 8.13
CA ILE A 203 -6.68 -28.45 7.77
C ILE A 203 -6.21 -27.84 6.44
N VAL A 204 -6.75 -28.38 5.37
CA VAL A 204 -6.62 -27.77 4.04
C VAL A 204 -7.44 -26.49 4.07
N ASP A 205 -6.77 -25.32 3.94
CA ASP A 205 -7.46 -24.11 3.60
C ASP A 205 -8.18 -24.37 2.28
N ASN A 206 -9.48 -24.60 2.33
CA ASN A 206 -10.31 -24.63 1.15
C ASN A 206 -10.27 -23.20 0.57
N PRO A 207 -9.54 -22.93 -0.51
CA PRO A 207 -9.62 -21.62 -1.15
C PRO A 207 -11.06 -21.48 -1.57
N GLY A 208 -11.77 -20.52 -0.96
CA GLY A 208 -13.17 -20.25 -1.29
C GLY A 208 -13.31 -20.22 -2.81
N GLY A 209 -14.09 -21.12 -3.34
CA GLY A 209 -14.20 -21.34 -4.78
C GLY A 209 -14.53 -20.03 -5.50
N HIS A 210 -13.56 -19.47 -6.17
CA HIS A 210 -13.84 -18.59 -7.28
C HIS A 210 -14.60 -19.44 -8.30
N LYS A 211 -15.93 -19.31 -8.29
CA LYS A 211 -16.75 -19.71 -9.42
C LYS A 211 -16.20 -18.97 -10.63
N GLY A 212 -15.37 -19.65 -11.40
CA GLY A 212 -14.95 -19.19 -12.71
C GLY A 212 -16.20 -18.94 -13.52
N LYS A 213 -16.45 -17.69 -13.85
CA LYS A 213 -17.41 -17.26 -14.84
C LYS A 213 -16.82 -17.61 -16.20
N ASN A 214 -16.85 -18.92 -16.54
CA ASN A 214 -16.66 -19.37 -17.90
C ASN A 214 -18.01 -19.27 -18.58
N GLY A 215 -18.13 -18.33 -19.46
CA GLY A 215 -19.28 -18.14 -20.32
C GLY A 215 -19.01 -17.07 -21.35
N ASN A 216 -18.05 -17.30 -22.23
CA ASN A 216 -18.04 -16.59 -23.49
C ASN A 216 -17.93 -17.62 -24.63
N GLY A 217 -19.07 -18.24 -24.96
CA GLY A 217 -19.29 -18.95 -26.21
C GLY A 217 -19.50 -17.94 -27.32
N ASN A 218 -18.42 -17.51 -27.96
CA ASN A 218 -18.53 -16.76 -29.22
C ASN A 218 -18.72 -17.77 -30.37
N GLY A 219 -19.98 -18.14 -30.62
CA GLY A 219 -20.39 -18.88 -31.78
C GLY A 219 -20.48 -17.94 -32.99
N ASN A 220 -19.39 -17.80 -33.73
CA ASN A 220 -19.41 -17.16 -35.04
C ASN A 220 -19.91 -18.16 -36.10
N GLY A 221 -21.22 -18.24 -36.26
CA GLY A 221 -21.89 -18.97 -37.34
C GLY A 221 -21.89 -18.14 -38.61
N ASN A 222 -20.89 -18.31 -39.45
CA ASN A 222 -20.87 -17.77 -40.81
C ASN A 222 -21.73 -18.66 -41.71
N GLY A 223 -23.03 -18.33 -41.82
CA GLY A 223 -23.99 -18.95 -42.73
C GLY A 223 -23.99 -18.20 -44.05
N THR A 224 -23.37 -18.78 -45.07
CA THR A 224 -23.46 -18.34 -46.46
C THR A 224 -24.87 -18.66 -47.00
N PRO A 225 -25.62 -17.71 -47.59
CA PRO A 225 -26.90 -18.01 -48.23
C PRO A 225 -26.72 -18.67 -49.60
N PRO A 226 -27.60 -19.61 -50.02
CA PRO A 226 -27.53 -20.23 -51.32
C PRO A 226 -28.02 -19.30 -52.44
N LYS A 227 -27.35 -19.37 -53.59
CA LYS A 227 -27.67 -18.67 -54.83
C LYS A 227 -28.91 -19.29 -55.47
N PRO A 228 -29.88 -18.52 -56.03
CA PRO A 228 -30.99 -19.04 -56.81
C PRO A 228 -30.57 -19.39 -58.24
N SER A 229 -31.13 -20.47 -58.71
CA SER A 229 -31.09 -20.97 -60.09
C SER A 229 -31.95 -20.14 -61.04
#